data_1e0522970cf1142a9b9615985b9e7225
#
_entry.id   1e0522970cf1142a9b9615985b9e7225
#
_cell.length_a   1.000
_cell.length_b   1.000
_cell.length_c   1.000
_cell.angle_alpha   90.00
_cell.angle_beta   90.00
_cell.angle_gamma   90.00
#
_symmetry.space_group_name_H-M   'P 1'
#
loop_
_entity.id
_entity.type
_entity.pdbx_description
1 polymer ?
#
loop_
_entity_poly.entity_id
_entity_poly.type
_entity_poly.pdbx_seq_one_letter_code
_entity_poly.pdbx_strand_id
1 'polypeptide(L)'
;MPDNNKVKFGLKNFTWWPITEVTNTDTGVVTTSYGTAHKIPGIVSVKFDRQTAQTIFRADDSDYYVYNGGGRTLSGPATFAEIPDDFAEWNWGDYRDAYGVFVEGNLKETRYFACAFEFQGDKNGIRHQLAKVSVARGSVGSETTPEGNTPNVQTDELTMTAVERPDTADGANPLFHTKADPLTQTAKYNTYLTSVYIPTGPNKYLLTIAEAADTEITVTKGGDELADGTIVTAGDVLTISVTGGTLTVNGEAFTSGNTYTVSGSVTVVSTKSE
;
A
#
# COMPACT_ATOMS: atom_id res chain seq x y z
N MET A 1 23.19 8.16 9.61
CA MET A 1 21.94 8.30 8.84
C MET A 1 21.84 7.09 7.92
N PRO A 2 20.70 6.43 7.75
CA PRO A 2 20.58 5.38 6.75
C PRO A 2 20.95 5.97 5.39
N ASP A 3 21.61 5.15 4.59
CA ASP A 3 22.14 5.53 3.28
C ASP A 3 21.00 5.59 2.26
N ASN A 4 20.26 6.69 2.26
CA ASN A 4 19.08 6.89 1.40
C ASN A 4 19.49 7.16 -0.06
N ASN A 5 18.63 6.75 -0.98
CA ASN A 5 18.78 7.07 -2.40
C ASN A 5 18.86 8.59 -2.62
N LYS A 6 19.85 9.02 -3.41
CA LYS A 6 20.00 10.43 -3.83
C LYS A 6 19.24 10.71 -5.13
N VAL A 7 19.05 9.68 -5.95
CA VAL A 7 18.37 9.76 -7.24
C VAL A 7 17.37 8.60 -7.41
N LYS A 8 16.36 8.84 -8.24
CA LYS A 8 15.35 7.83 -8.61
C LYS A 8 15.58 7.48 -10.07
N PHE A 9 15.77 6.21 -10.36
CA PHE A 9 15.82 5.68 -11.70
C PHE A 9 15.46 4.19 -11.68
N GLY A 10 15.24 3.61 -12.84
CA GLY A 10 14.89 2.21 -12.99
C GLY A 10 13.50 1.91 -12.42
N LEU A 11 12.70 1.24 -13.22
CA LEU A 11 11.35 0.83 -12.88
C LEU A 11 11.21 -0.65 -13.21
N LYS A 12 10.69 -1.43 -12.26
CA LYS A 12 10.53 -2.88 -12.43
C LYS A 12 9.44 -3.44 -11.53
N ASN A 13 9.14 -4.73 -11.73
CA ASN A 13 8.27 -5.52 -10.86
C ASN A 13 6.85 -4.97 -10.74
N PHE A 14 6.26 -4.50 -11.87
CA PHE A 14 4.85 -4.12 -11.83
C PHE A 14 3.98 -5.35 -11.55
N THR A 15 3.22 -5.27 -10.49
CA THR A 15 2.30 -6.32 -10.03
C THR A 15 0.95 -5.69 -9.76
N TRP A 16 -0.14 -6.38 -10.11
CA TRP A 16 -1.49 -5.91 -9.86
C TRP A 16 -2.36 -6.98 -9.22
N TRP A 17 -3.41 -6.55 -8.54
CA TRP A 17 -4.40 -7.40 -7.88
C TRP A 17 -5.79 -6.92 -8.25
N PRO A 18 -6.66 -7.78 -8.79
CA PRO A 18 -8.05 -7.43 -9.01
C PRO A 18 -8.73 -7.08 -7.69
N ILE A 19 -9.59 -6.06 -7.70
CA ILE A 19 -10.38 -5.65 -6.53
C ILE A 19 -11.82 -6.10 -6.72
N THR A 20 -12.37 -6.73 -5.67
CA THR A 20 -13.80 -6.98 -5.55
C THR A 20 -14.34 -6.21 -4.36
N GLU A 21 -15.34 -5.37 -4.59
CA GLU A 21 -16.04 -4.59 -3.56
C GLU A 21 -17.43 -5.17 -3.35
N VAL A 22 -17.77 -5.44 -2.09
CA VAL A 22 -19.10 -5.91 -1.69
C VAL A 22 -19.68 -4.89 -0.71
N THR A 23 -20.81 -4.31 -1.08
CA THR A 23 -21.55 -3.40 -0.19
C THR A 23 -22.53 -4.22 0.65
N ASN A 24 -22.43 -4.14 1.95
CA ASN A 24 -23.44 -4.68 2.84
C ASN A 24 -24.70 -3.82 2.73
N THR A 25 -25.80 -4.41 2.27
CA THR A 25 -27.07 -3.71 2.00
C THR A 25 -27.71 -3.12 3.26
N ASP A 26 -27.45 -3.70 4.43
CA ASP A 26 -28.09 -3.28 5.69
C ASP A 26 -27.32 -2.15 6.38
N THR A 27 -25.98 -2.17 6.25
CA THR A 27 -25.10 -1.20 6.93
C THR A 27 -24.49 -0.16 5.99
N GLY A 28 -24.57 -0.37 4.67
CA GLY A 28 -23.90 0.47 3.67
C GLY A 28 -22.37 0.35 3.68
N VAL A 29 -21.80 -0.54 4.49
CA VAL A 29 -20.36 -0.73 4.59
C VAL A 29 -19.83 -1.46 3.35
N VAL A 30 -18.83 -0.88 2.71
CA VAL A 30 -18.13 -1.49 1.58
C VAL A 30 -16.94 -2.30 2.08
N THR A 31 -16.93 -3.59 1.78
CA THR A 31 -15.78 -4.46 2.06
C THR A 31 -15.00 -4.67 0.79
N THR A 32 -13.71 -4.36 0.83
CA THR A 32 -12.78 -4.53 -0.30
C THR A 32 -11.94 -5.78 -0.11
N SER A 33 -11.93 -6.65 -1.11
CA SER A 33 -11.05 -7.82 -1.17
C SER A 33 -10.13 -7.75 -2.39
N TYR A 34 -8.94 -8.32 -2.24
CA TYR A 34 -7.93 -8.38 -3.30
C TYR A 34 -7.76 -9.82 -3.77
N GLY A 35 -7.75 -10.00 -5.07
CA GLY A 35 -7.53 -11.30 -5.69
C GLY A 35 -6.05 -11.70 -5.73
N THR A 36 -5.72 -12.65 -6.61
CA THR A 36 -4.36 -13.13 -6.80
C THR A 36 -3.47 -12.06 -7.43
N ALA A 37 -2.19 -12.07 -7.08
CA ALA A 37 -1.18 -11.19 -7.66
C ALA A 37 -0.85 -11.62 -9.10
N HIS A 38 -0.91 -10.69 -10.04
CA HIS A 38 -0.51 -10.86 -11.43
C HIS A 38 0.63 -9.90 -11.77
N LYS A 39 1.56 -10.31 -12.62
CA LYS A 39 2.69 -9.48 -13.05
C LYS A 39 2.48 -9.00 -14.48
N ILE A 40 2.79 -7.72 -14.72
CA ILE A 40 2.98 -7.19 -16.07
C ILE A 40 4.47 -6.98 -16.29
N PRO A 41 5.14 -7.82 -17.09
CA PRO A 41 6.53 -7.59 -17.46
C PRO A 41 6.64 -6.40 -18.42
N GLY A 42 7.83 -5.78 -18.50
CA GLY A 42 8.10 -4.75 -19.51
C GLY A 42 7.52 -3.36 -19.17
N ILE A 43 7.35 -3.03 -17.90
CA ILE A 43 7.01 -1.64 -17.53
C ILE A 43 8.15 -0.69 -17.91
N VAL A 44 7.83 0.35 -18.66
CA VAL A 44 8.77 1.33 -19.22
C VAL A 44 8.77 2.62 -18.38
N SER A 45 7.60 3.17 -18.12
CA SER A 45 7.48 4.40 -17.35
C SER A 45 6.18 4.47 -16.56
N VAL A 46 6.21 5.17 -15.42
CA VAL A 46 5.01 5.64 -14.71
C VAL A 46 5.23 7.09 -14.27
N LYS A 47 4.21 7.90 -14.42
CA LYS A 47 4.21 9.26 -13.90
C LYS A 47 2.82 9.56 -13.35
N PHE A 48 2.74 9.86 -12.05
CA PHE A 48 1.49 10.23 -11.42
C PHE A 48 1.57 11.66 -10.90
N ASP A 49 0.66 12.47 -11.36
CA ASP A 49 0.47 13.84 -10.88
C ASP A 49 -0.59 13.85 -9.78
N ARG A 50 -0.26 14.53 -8.67
CA ARG A 50 -1.18 14.71 -7.55
C ARG A 50 -2.16 15.82 -7.89
N GLN A 51 -3.43 15.50 -7.89
CA GLN A 51 -4.49 16.47 -8.06
C GLN A 51 -5.10 16.78 -6.70
N THR A 52 -5.03 18.05 -6.32
CA THR A 52 -5.65 18.56 -5.09
C THR A 52 -6.51 19.75 -5.48
N ALA A 53 -7.81 19.66 -5.26
CA ALA A 53 -8.69 20.80 -5.49
C ALA A 53 -8.50 21.80 -4.33
N GLN A 54 -8.01 22.99 -4.65
CA GLN A 54 -7.91 24.09 -3.71
C GLN A 54 -8.80 25.24 -4.21
N THR A 55 -9.69 25.72 -3.37
CA THR A 55 -10.53 26.88 -3.66
C THR A 55 -10.17 28.00 -2.69
N ILE A 56 -9.86 29.16 -3.25
CA ILE A 56 -9.59 30.38 -2.46
C ILE A 56 -10.85 31.21 -2.45
N PHE A 57 -11.37 31.47 -1.25
CA PHE A 57 -12.44 32.43 -1.04
C PHE A 57 -11.83 33.80 -0.73
N ARG A 58 -12.20 34.79 -1.53
CA ARG A 58 -11.75 36.17 -1.39
C ARG A 58 -12.81 37.02 -0.76
N ALA A 59 -12.42 37.81 0.23
CA ALA A 59 -13.23 38.85 0.85
C ALA A 59 -12.33 40.03 1.23
N ASP A 60 -12.85 41.24 1.20
CA ASP A 60 -12.12 42.50 1.52
C ASP A 60 -10.81 42.66 0.71
N ASP A 61 -10.87 42.34 -0.58
CA ASP A 61 -9.73 42.38 -1.52
C ASP A 61 -8.51 41.52 -1.10
N SER A 62 -8.73 40.56 -0.22
CA SER A 62 -7.70 39.63 0.24
C SER A 62 -8.12 38.17 0.11
N ASP A 63 -7.17 37.24 0.13
CA ASP A 63 -7.42 35.79 0.20
C ASP A 63 -7.84 35.48 1.64
N TYR A 64 -9.15 35.52 1.90
CA TYR A 64 -9.73 35.42 3.24
C TYR A 64 -9.72 33.99 3.79
N TYR A 65 -10.01 33.00 2.92
CA TYR A 65 -10.07 31.60 3.32
C TYR A 65 -9.64 30.68 2.20
N VAL A 66 -8.82 29.70 2.53
CA VAL A 66 -8.38 28.66 1.61
C VAL A 66 -9.05 27.34 1.98
N TYR A 67 -9.92 26.86 1.12
CA TYR A 67 -10.55 25.56 1.26
C TYR A 67 -9.82 24.52 0.42
N ASN A 68 -9.27 23.50 1.08
CA ASN A 68 -8.74 22.34 0.41
C ASN A 68 -9.87 21.33 0.21
N GLY A 69 -10.44 21.29 -0.99
CA GLY A 69 -11.47 20.31 -1.36
C GLY A 69 -10.96 18.90 -1.13
N GLY A 70 -11.78 18.10 -0.41
CA GLY A 70 -11.48 16.72 -0.13
C GLY A 70 -11.53 15.89 -1.39
N GLY A 71 -10.77 15.21 -1.87
CA GLY A 71 -10.66 14.35 -3.05
C GLY A 71 -9.23 14.43 -3.57
N ARG A 72 -8.44 13.43 -3.22
CA ARG A 72 -7.09 13.31 -3.73
C ARG A 72 -7.10 12.24 -4.79
N THR A 73 -6.67 12.59 -6.00
CA THR A 73 -6.43 11.61 -7.04
C THR A 73 -4.97 11.67 -7.49
N LEU A 74 -4.43 10.52 -7.85
CA LEU A 74 -3.17 10.44 -8.57
C LEU A 74 -3.51 9.96 -9.97
N SER A 75 -3.29 10.77 -10.98
CA SER A 75 -3.57 10.38 -12.36
C SER A 75 -2.36 10.62 -13.24
N GLY A 76 -2.20 9.76 -14.23
CA GLY A 76 -1.14 9.91 -15.20
C GLY A 76 -0.84 8.67 -16.03
N PRO A 77 0.06 8.82 -17.02
CA PRO A 77 0.41 7.76 -17.93
C PRO A 77 1.26 6.67 -17.26
N ALA A 78 1.01 5.44 -17.70
CA ALA A 78 1.85 4.27 -17.45
C ALA A 78 2.11 3.59 -18.80
N THR A 79 3.37 3.37 -19.13
CA THR A 79 3.80 2.80 -20.41
C THR A 79 4.38 1.41 -20.18
N PHE A 80 3.93 0.46 -20.98
CA PHE A 80 4.35 -0.94 -20.94
C PHE A 80 4.84 -1.39 -22.31
N ALA A 81 5.68 -2.40 -22.36
CA ALA A 81 6.08 -3.02 -23.62
C ALA A 81 4.88 -3.67 -24.31
N GLU A 82 3.99 -4.29 -23.53
CA GLU A 82 2.77 -4.94 -23.99
C GLU A 82 1.84 -5.13 -22.79
N ILE A 83 0.54 -5.00 -23.00
CA ILE A 83 -0.48 -5.23 -21.98
C ILE A 83 -0.98 -6.68 -22.09
N PRO A 84 -0.87 -7.49 -21.03
CA PRO A 84 -1.34 -8.88 -21.06
C PRO A 84 -2.87 -8.96 -21.18
N ASP A 85 -3.33 -10.01 -21.86
CA ASP A 85 -4.75 -10.25 -22.08
C ASP A 85 -5.54 -10.39 -20.79
N ASP A 86 -4.99 -11.02 -19.75
CA ASP A 86 -5.66 -11.18 -18.44
C ASP A 86 -5.92 -9.85 -17.75
N PHE A 87 -5.03 -8.87 -17.94
CA PHE A 87 -5.24 -7.51 -17.46
C PHE A 87 -6.39 -6.81 -18.24
N ALA A 88 -6.44 -7.00 -19.55
CA ALA A 88 -7.48 -6.45 -20.41
C ALA A 88 -8.84 -7.09 -20.13
N GLU A 89 -8.89 -8.42 -19.98
CA GLU A 89 -10.10 -9.17 -19.60
C GLU A 89 -10.68 -8.68 -18.27
N TRP A 90 -9.83 -8.44 -17.27
CA TRP A 90 -10.28 -7.92 -15.99
C TRP A 90 -10.78 -6.47 -16.08
N ASN A 91 -9.97 -5.57 -16.62
CA ASN A 91 -10.26 -4.13 -16.52
C ASN A 91 -11.33 -3.65 -17.49
N TRP A 92 -11.42 -4.26 -18.68
CA TRP A 92 -12.30 -3.78 -19.76
C TRP A 92 -13.37 -4.79 -20.18
N GLY A 93 -13.33 -5.99 -19.62
CA GLY A 93 -14.29 -7.03 -19.97
C GLY A 93 -14.04 -7.65 -21.34
N ASP A 94 -12.79 -7.63 -21.78
CA ASP A 94 -12.35 -8.33 -22.98
C ASP A 94 -12.49 -9.84 -22.78
N TYR A 95 -12.62 -10.58 -23.85
CA TYR A 95 -12.80 -12.03 -23.74
C TYR A 95 -12.27 -12.75 -25.00
N ARG A 96 -12.05 -14.05 -24.85
CA ARG A 96 -11.77 -14.92 -25.99
C ARG A 96 -13.06 -15.60 -26.43
N ASP A 97 -13.32 -15.59 -27.73
CA ASP A 97 -14.46 -16.31 -28.29
C ASP A 97 -14.22 -17.83 -28.34
N ALA A 98 -15.19 -18.57 -28.87
CA ALA A 98 -15.10 -20.03 -28.99
C ALA A 98 -13.96 -20.52 -29.89
N TYR A 99 -13.41 -19.66 -30.73
CA TYR A 99 -12.28 -19.92 -31.61
C TYR A 99 -10.93 -19.46 -31.03
N GLY A 100 -10.95 -18.88 -29.84
CA GLY A 100 -9.76 -18.34 -29.17
C GLY A 100 -9.36 -16.93 -29.66
N VAL A 101 -10.18 -16.30 -30.49
CA VAL A 101 -9.95 -14.92 -30.96
C VAL A 101 -10.23 -13.96 -29.80
N PHE A 102 -9.27 -13.06 -29.56
CA PHE A 102 -9.41 -12.00 -28.55
C PHE A 102 -10.36 -10.92 -29.07
N VAL A 103 -11.36 -10.59 -28.28
CA VAL A 103 -12.42 -9.65 -28.60
C VAL A 103 -12.43 -8.54 -27.58
N GLU A 104 -12.33 -7.29 -28.04
CA GLU A 104 -12.48 -6.14 -27.16
C GLU A 104 -13.92 -6.04 -26.63
N GLY A 105 -14.04 -6.08 -25.31
CA GLY A 105 -15.29 -5.90 -24.60
C GLY A 105 -15.65 -4.43 -24.39
N ASN A 106 -16.87 -4.19 -23.92
CA ASN A 106 -17.30 -2.88 -23.48
C ASN A 106 -17.97 -3.00 -22.11
N LEU A 107 -17.13 -3.01 -21.07
CA LEU A 107 -17.61 -3.06 -19.70
C LEU A 107 -18.22 -1.70 -19.32
N LYS A 108 -19.49 -1.70 -18.88
CA LYS A 108 -20.18 -0.46 -18.47
C LYS A 108 -19.75 0.03 -17.10
N GLU A 109 -19.24 -0.88 -16.24
CA GLU A 109 -18.83 -0.56 -14.88
C GLU A 109 -17.32 -0.43 -14.81
N THR A 110 -16.84 0.59 -14.11
CA THR A 110 -15.43 0.76 -13.84
C THR A 110 -14.97 -0.31 -12.85
N ARG A 111 -14.03 -1.15 -13.27
CA ARG A 111 -13.34 -2.07 -12.37
C ARG A 111 -12.08 -1.42 -11.81
N TYR A 112 -11.72 -1.88 -10.63
CA TYR A 112 -10.56 -1.38 -9.90
C TYR A 112 -9.56 -2.51 -9.66
N PHE A 113 -8.32 -2.14 -9.54
CA PHE A 113 -7.23 -3.02 -9.13
C PHE A 113 -6.28 -2.27 -8.19
N ALA A 114 -5.54 -2.99 -7.37
CA ALA A 114 -4.37 -2.46 -6.69
C ALA A 114 -3.13 -2.73 -7.53
N CYS A 115 -2.11 -1.90 -7.43
CA CYS A 115 -0.84 -2.18 -8.08
C CYS A 115 0.35 -1.83 -7.18
N ALA A 116 1.45 -2.53 -7.42
CA ALA A 116 2.75 -2.23 -6.84
C ALA A 116 3.83 -2.25 -7.92
N PHE A 117 4.84 -1.42 -7.72
CA PHE A 117 6.01 -1.32 -8.59
C PHE A 117 7.23 -0.87 -7.78
N GLU A 118 8.41 -1.03 -8.34
CA GLU A 118 9.66 -0.74 -7.66
C GLU A 118 10.50 0.28 -8.44
N PHE A 119 10.88 1.38 -7.78
CA PHE A 119 11.92 2.26 -8.26
C PHE A 119 13.27 1.79 -7.72
N GLN A 120 14.19 1.52 -8.63
CA GLN A 120 15.45 0.90 -8.27
C GLN A 120 16.35 1.86 -7.45
N GLY A 121 16.48 3.12 -7.87
CA GLY A 121 17.36 4.09 -7.21
C GLY A 121 18.85 3.75 -7.31
N ASP A 122 19.68 4.60 -6.71
CA ASP A 122 21.15 4.42 -6.72
C ASP A 122 21.67 3.47 -5.62
N LYS A 123 20.86 3.16 -4.60
CA LYS A 123 21.26 2.30 -3.48
C LYS A 123 20.24 1.20 -3.17
N ASN A 124 18.99 1.55 -3.05
CA ASN A 124 17.95 0.65 -2.58
C ASN A 124 16.72 0.71 -3.47
N GLY A 125 16.18 -0.44 -3.82
CA GLY A 125 14.87 -0.51 -4.46
C GLY A 125 13.78 -0.07 -3.48
N ILE A 126 12.98 0.93 -3.85
CA ILE A 126 11.81 1.36 -3.07
C ILE A 126 10.57 0.84 -3.75
N ARG A 127 9.75 0.08 -3.03
CA ARG A 127 8.47 -0.43 -3.51
C ARG A 127 7.36 0.55 -3.20
N HIS A 128 6.57 0.82 -4.22
CA HIS A 128 5.40 1.69 -4.17
C HIS A 128 4.16 0.85 -4.40
N GLN A 129 3.06 1.19 -3.73
CA GLN A 129 1.79 0.52 -3.91
C GLN A 129 0.66 1.55 -3.93
N LEU A 130 -0.25 1.39 -4.89
CA LEU A 130 -1.51 2.13 -5.01
C LEU A 130 -2.65 1.18 -4.66
N ALA A 131 -3.48 1.57 -3.72
CA ALA A 131 -4.47 0.67 -3.13
C ALA A 131 -5.71 0.44 -3.98
N LYS A 132 -6.10 1.44 -4.78
CA LYS A 132 -7.29 1.36 -5.66
C LYS A 132 -7.06 2.22 -6.90
N VAL A 133 -7.00 1.60 -8.05
CA VAL A 133 -6.66 2.23 -9.33
C VAL A 133 -7.68 1.80 -10.38
N SER A 134 -8.13 2.74 -11.19
CA SER A 134 -8.84 2.50 -12.45
C SER A 134 -7.93 2.83 -13.63
N VAL A 135 -8.24 2.28 -14.79
CA VAL A 135 -7.44 2.48 -15.99
C VAL A 135 -8.33 2.72 -17.22
N ALA A 136 -7.93 3.70 -18.03
CA ALA A 136 -8.50 3.92 -19.35
C ALA A 136 -7.58 3.29 -20.41
N ARG A 137 -8.21 2.70 -21.46
CA ARG A 137 -7.47 2.15 -22.61
C ARG A 137 -6.63 3.25 -23.25
N GLY A 138 -5.45 2.85 -23.70
CA GLY A 138 -4.65 3.64 -24.60
C GLY A 138 -5.02 3.47 -26.07
N SER A 139 -4.25 4.11 -26.94
CA SER A 139 -4.33 3.93 -28.38
C SER A 139 -3.62 2.64 -28.81
N VAL A 140 -4.13 1.99 -29.84
CA VAL A 140 -3.45 0.89 -30.54
C VAL A 140 -2.72 1.48 -31.74
N GLY A 141 -1.42 1.21 -31.87
CA GLY A 141 -0.63 1.70 -32.98
C GLY A 141 0.61 0.83 -33.24
N SER A 142 1.02 0.78 -34.48
CA SER A 142 2.28 0.15 -34.89
C SER A 142 2.83 0.88 -36.12
N GLU A 143 4.14 0.93 -36.25
CA GLU A 143 4.83 1.57 -37.37
C GLU A 143 5.71 0.56 -38.10
N THR A 144 5.81 0.72 -39.43
CA THR A 144 6.73 -0.07 -40.25
C THR A 144 8.17 0.34 -39.98
N THR A 145 9.03 -0.64 -39.75
CA THR A 145 10.48 -0.41 -39.62
C THR A 145 11.04 0.09 -40.94
N PRO A 146 11.67 1.29 -41.00
CA PRO A 146 12.35 1.75 -42.21
C PRO A 146 13.49 0.84 -42.61
N GLU A 147 13.71 0.69 -43.93
CA GLU A 147 14.79 -0.14 -44.46
C GLU A 147 16.16 0.33 -43.93
N GLY A 148 16.93 -0.59 -43.39
CA GLY A 148 18.29 -0.35 -42.88
C GLY A 148 18.38 0.31 -41.48
N ASN A 149 17.27 0.56 -40.79
CA ASN A 149 17.25 1.14 -39.47
C ASN A 149 16.95 0.12 -38.37
N THR A 150 17.32 0.49 -37.13
CA THR A 150 16.91 -0.26 -35.92
C THR A 150 15.40 -0.15 -35.76
N PRO A 151 14.70 -1.26 -35.47
CA PRO A 151 13.26 -1.22 -35.20
C PRO A 151 12.91 -0.20 -34.12
N ASN A 152 11.90 0.63 -34.37
CA ASN A 152 11.29 1.48 -33.35
C ASN A 152 10.29 0.63 -32.57
N VAL A 153 10.64 0.29 -31.32
CA VAL A 153 9.80 -0.54 -30.48
C VAL A 153 8.58 0.28 -30.05
N GLN A 154 7.40 -0.19 -30.41
CA GLN A 154 6.14 0.41 -29.95
C GLN A 154 5.81 -0.08 -28.53
N THR A 155 5.11 0.74 -27.79
CA THR A 155 4.72 0.49 -26.40
C THR A 155 3.26 0.85 -26.21
N ASP A 156 2.62 0.14 -25.29
CA ASP A 156 1.24 0.45 -24.87
C ASP A 156 1.24 1.50 -23.76
N GLU A 157 0.46 2.57 -23.95
CA GLU A 157 0.28 3.60 -22.95
C GLU A 157 -1.14 3.54 -22.36
N LEU A 158 -1.24 3.55 -21.05
CA LEU A 158 -2.48 3.56 -20.29
C LEU A 158 -2.56 4.83 -19.45
N THR A 159 -3.76 5.38 -19.27
CA THR A 159 -3.99 6.40 -18.25
C THR A 159 -4.53 5.75 -16.99
N MET A 160 -3.72 5.74 -15.94
CA MET A 160 -4.08 5.19 -14.64
C MET A 160 -4.57 6.31 -13.71
N THR A 161 -5.63 6.05 -12.98
CA THR A 161 -6.17 6.96 -11.97
C THR A 161 -6.33 6.23 -10.65
N ALA A 162 -5.50 6.57 -9.68
CA ALA A 162 -5.64 6.07 -8.32
C ALA A 162 -6.62 6.95 -7.55
N VAL A 163 -7.53 6.30 -6.84
CA VAL A 163 -8.56 6.92 -6.00
C VAL A 163 -8.39 6.48 -4.54
N GLU A 164 -8.99 7.24 -3.65
CA GLU A 164 -8.97 6.90 -2.22
C GLU A 164 -9.74 5.60 -1.95
N ARG A 165 -9.17 4.78 -1.08
CA ARG A 165 -9.84 3.62 -0.52
C ARG A 165 -10.37 3.98 0.87
N PRO A 166 -11.69 4.02 1.08
CA PRO A 166 -12.29 4.52 2.31
C PRO A 166 -12.28 3.51 3.48
N ASP A 167 -12.06 2.23 3.21
CA ASP A 167 -12.15 1.13 4.17
C ASP A 167 -10.81 0.83 4.88
N THR A 168 -10.11 1.85 5.32
CA THR A 168 -8.94 1.69 6.18
C THR A 168 -9.36 1.45 7.63
N ALA A 169 -8.52 0.77 8.40
CA ALA A 169 -8.84 0.29 9.74
C ALA A 169 -9.30 1.38 10.74
N ASP A 170 -8.98 2.65 10.49
CA ASP A 170 -9.38 3.77 11.33
C ASP A 170 -10.46 4.68 10.71
N GLY A 171 -10.86 4.44 9.46
CA GLY A 171 -11.89 5.20 8.74
C GLY A 171 -11.58 6.69 8.53
N ALA A 172 -10.55 7.22 9.17
CA ALA A 172 -10.24 8.64 9.20
C ALA A 172 -9.21 9.06 8.14
N ASN A 173 -8.40 8.13 7.65
CA ASN A 173 -7.34 8.38 6.69
C ASN A 173 -7.45 7.44 5.49
N PRO A 174 -8.12 7.87 4.43
CA PRO A 174 -8.26 7.09 3.21
C PRO A 174 -6.90 6.66 2.66
N LEU A 175 -6.77 5.38 2.35
CA LEU A 175 -5.55 4.83 1.78
C LEU A 175 -5.44 5.17 0.31
N PHE A 176 -4.30 5.71 -0.06
CA PHE A 176 -4.01 6.14 -1.40
C PHE A 176 -2.77 5.46 -1.97
N HIS A 177 -1.64 5.78 -1.38
CA HIS A 177 -0.32 5.39 -1.82
C HIS A 177 0.55 5.07 -0.61
N THR A 178 1.21 3.94 -0.65
CA THR A 178 2.20 3.54 0.34
C THR A 178 3.54 3.26 -0.33
N LYS A 179 4.61 3.33 0.46
CA LYS A 179 5.95 2.97 0.03
C LYS A 179 6.67 2.20 1.11
N ALA A 180 7.50 1.24 0.73
CA ALA A 180 8.34 0.49 1.64
C ALA A 180 9.80 0.54 1.22
N ASP A 181 10.67 0.77 2.20
CA ASP A 181 12.13 0.78 2.06
C ASP A 181 12.68 -0.54 2.63
N PRO A 182 13.56 -1.27 1.91
CA PRO A 182 14.10 -2.54 2.38
C PRO A 182 14.93 -2.43 3.65
N LEU A 183 15.50 -1.26 3.94
CA LEU A 183 16.35 -1.06 5.11
C LEU A 183 15.58 -0.82 6.41
N THR A 184 14.42 -0.16 6.31
CA THR A 184 13.66 0.26 7.49
C THR A 184 12.37 -0.52 7.70
N GLN A 185 11.82 -1.13 6.63
CA GLN A 185 10.57 -1.91 6.66
C GLN A 185 10.73 -3.31 6.03
N THR A 186 11.85 -3.99 6.29
CA THR A 186 12.24 -5.24 5.63
C THR A 186 11.14 -6.30 5.59
N ALA A 187 10.47 -6.55 6.71
CA ALA A 187 9.41 -7.56 6.78
C ALA A 187 8.22 -7.24 5.86
N LYS A 188 7.78 -5.99 5.83
CA LYS A 188 6.68 -5.56 4.95
C LYS A 188 7.16 -5.43 3.51
N TYR A 189 8.37 -4.93 3.28
CA TYR A 189 8.96 -4.84 1.95
C TYR A 189 8.93 -6.19 1.21
N ASN A 190 9.27 -7.28 1.89
CA ASN A 190 9.29 -8.61 1.28
C ASN A 190 7.90 -9.06 0.79
N THR A 191 6.84 -8.63 1.44
CA THR A 191 5.46 -8.99 1.08
C THR A 191 4.79 -8.02 0.10
N TYR A 192 5.38 -6.87 -0.21
CA TYR A 192 4.77 -5.80 -1.01
C TYR A 192 4.40 -6.18 -2.45
N LEU A 193 5.02 -7.22 -3.01
CA LEU A 193 4.74 -7.73 -4.37
C LEU A 193 3.93 -9.02 -4.35
N THR A 194 3.57 -9.53 -3.18
CA THR A 194 2.78 -10.76 -3.03
C THR A 194 1.41 -10.52 -2.41
N SER A 195 1.27 -9.43 -1.67
CA SER A 195 0.00 -9.04 -1.05
C SER A 195 -0.14 -7.52 -0.97
N VAL A 196 -1.38 -7.05 -1.01
CA VAL A 196 -1.66 -5.63 -0.82
C VAL A 196 -1.49 -5.27 0.65
N TYR A 197 -0.64 -4.29 0.91
CA TYR A 197 -0.41 -3.78 2.26
C TYR A 197 -1.50 -2.80 2.66
N ILE A 198 -2.17 -3.09 3.75
CA ILE A 198 -3.17 -2.21 4.37
C ILE A 198 -2.53 -1.63 5.63
N PRO A 199 -2.34 -0.31 5.71
CA PRO A 199 -1.80 0.33 6.90
C PRO A 199 -2.81 0.27 8.05
N THR A 200 -2.30 0.22 9.26
CA THR A 200 -3.09 0.17 10.49
C THR A 200 -3.63 1.54 10.93
N GLY A 201 -3.30 2.60 10.20
CA GLY A 201 -3.66 3.97 10.54
C GLY A 201 -2.61 4.70 11.39
N PRO A 202 -2.74 6.02 11.56
CA PRO A 202 -1.88 6.80 12.45
C PRO A 202 -2.17 6.43 13.91
N ASN A 203 -1.17 6.63 14.78
CA ASN A 203 -1.28 6.32 16.22
C ASN A 203 -1.54 4.84 16.56
N LYS A 204 -1.29 3.95 15.59
CA LYS A 204 -1.31 2.50 15.78
C LYS A 204 0.13 1.98 15.80
N TYR A 205 0.45 1.20 16.80
CA TYR A 205 1.81 0.72 17.06
C TYR A 205 1.83 -0.79 17.21
N LEU A 206 2.97 -1.39 16.87
CA LEU A 206 3.18 -2.82 17.02
C LEU A 206 3.63 -3.11 18.46
N LEU A 207 2.99 -4.08 19.10
CA LEU A 207 3.47 -4.73 20.29
C LEU A 207 4.37 -5.90 19.87
N THR A 208 5.60 -5.92 20.36
CA THR A 208 6.54 -7.02 20.16
C THR A 208 6.89 -7.62 21.50
N ILE A 209 6.75 -8.93 21.63
CA ILE A 209 7.07 -9.68 22.86
C ILE A 209 8.20 -10.64 22.52
N ALA A 210 9.30 -10.57 23.27
CA ALA A 210 10.45 -11.45 23.12
C ALA A 210 10.80 -12.08 24.47
N GLU A 211 10.55 -13.37 24.60
CA GLU A 211 10.76 -14.12 25.83
C GLU A 211 12.12 -14.83 25.84
N ALA A 212 12.82 -14.75 26.95
CA ALA A 212 13.97 -15.61 27.19
C ALA A 212 13.51 -17.02 27.59
N ALA A 213 14.40 -17.99 27.49
CA ALA A 213 14.14 -19.38 27.97
C ALA A 213 13.72 -19.37 29.43
N ASP A 214 12.72 -20.17 29.77
CA ASP A 214 12.16 -20.32 31.13
C ASP A 214 11.53 -19.01 31.71
N THR A 215 11.15 -18.07 30.86
CA THR A 215 10.38 -16.87 31.24
C THR A 215 9.09 -16.81 30.50
N GLU A 216 8.06 -16.18 31.06
CA GLU A 216 6.76 -15.94 30.42
C GLU A 216 6.38 -14.49 30.64
N ILE A 217 6.07 -13.79 29.52
CA ILE A 217 5.60 -12.41 29.52
C ILE A 217 4.10 -12.40 29.30
N THR A 218 3.36 -11.77 30.18
CA THR A 218 1.93 -11.50 29.99
C THR A 218 1.71 -10.01 29.79
N VAL A 219 1.10 -9.64 28.68
CA VAL A 219 0.67 -8.27 28.40
C VAL A 219 -0.85 -8.25 28.32
N THR A 220 -1.50 -7.41 29.11
CA THR A 220 -2.95 -7.31 29.10
C THR A 220 -3.41 -5.85 28.86
N LYS A 221 -4.59 -5.70 28.23
CA LYS A 221 -5.29 -4.41 28.08
C LYS A 221 -6.73 -4.58 28.55
N GLY A 222 -7.09 -3.87 29.62
CA GLY A 222 -8.43 -3.97 30.19
C GLY A 222 -8.81 -5.35 30.72
N GLY A 223 -7.82 -6.22 30.97
CA GLY A 223 -7.99 -7.60 31.41
C GLY A 223 -7.85 -8.64 30.30
N ASP A 224 -7.89 -8.26 29.03
CA ASP A 224 -7.69 -9.14 27.89
C ASP A 224 -6.19 -9.29 27.59
N GLU A 225 -5.72 -10.51 27.39
CA GLU A 225 -4.34 -10.83 27.07
C GLU A 225 -4.03 -10.51 25.59
N LEU A 226 -2.88 -9.91 25.35
CA LEU A 226 -2.40 -9.53 24.02
C LEU A 226 -1.22 -10.40 23.59
N ALA A 227 -1.31 -10.98 22.40
CA ALA A 227 -0.23 -11.77 21.81
C ALA A 227 0.83 -10.87 21.15
N ASP A 228 2.01 -11.45 20.90
CA ASP A 228 3.03 -10.84 20.04
C ASP A 228 2.46 -10.48 18.67
N GLY A 229 2.88 -9.34 18.13
CA GLY A 229 2.38 -8.81 16.87
C GLY A 229 1.03 -8.07 16.96
N THR A 230 0.43 -7.97 18.15
CA THR A 230 -0.83 -7.21 18.34
C THR A 230 -0.61 -5.73 18.06
N ILE A 231 -1.61 -5.10 17.42
CA ILE A 231 -1.62 -3.65 17.18
C ILE A 231 -2.30 -2.95 18.35
N VAL A 232 -1.59 -2.04 18.98
CA VAL A 232 -2.06 -1.19 20.08
C VAL A 232 -2.17 0.26 19.63
N THR A 233 -2.96 1.05 20.34
CA THR A 233 -3.23 2.45 19.98
C THR A 233 -2.50 3.38 20.96
N ALA A 234 -2.10 4.57 20.49
CA ALA A 234 -1.60 5.62 21.38
C ALA A 234 -2.60 5.91 22.51
N GLY A 235 -2.10 5.98 23.73
CA GLY A 235 -2.93 6.17 24.93
C GLY A 235 -3.48 4.88 25.55
N ASP A 236 -3.34 3.72 24.88
CA ASP A 236 -3.69 2.44 25.53
C ASP A 236 -2.83 2.23 26.77
N VAL A 237 -3.43 1.70 27.81
CA VAL A 237 -2.77 1.35 29.05
C VAL A 237 -2.63 -0.18 29.09
N LEU A 238 -1.38 -0.64 29.01
CA LEU A 238 -1.02 -2.05 29.06
C LEU A 238 -0.51 -2.40 30.44
N THR A 239 -0.97 -3.51 31.01
CA THR A 239 -0.35 -4.10 32.21
C THR A 239 0.61 -5.17 31.75
N ILE A 240 1.88 -5.08 32.16
CA ILE A 240 2.94 -5.96 31.67
C ILE A 240 3.57 -6.68 32.85
N SER A 241 3.59 -7.99 32.81
CA SER A 241 4.16 -8.84 33.86
C SER A 241 5.09 -9.93 33.30
N VAL A 242 5.99 -10.43 34.13
CA VAL A 242 6.89 -11.52 33.77
C VAL A 242 6.99 -12.50 34.95
N THR A 243 7.09 -13.79 34.63
CA THR A 243 7.46 -14.85 35.54
C THR A 243 8.82 -15.42 35.15
N GLY A 244 9.64 -15.79 36.11
CA GLY A 244 10.95 -16.44 35.90
C GLY A 244 12.10 -15.51 35.53
N GLY A 245 11.88 -14.17 35.49
CA GLY A 245 12.93 -13.25 35.03
C GLY A 245 12.69 -11.78 35.35
N THR A 246 13.49 -10.94 34.73
CA THR A 246 13.37 -9.48 34.73
C THR A 246 12.84 -9.00 33.37
N LEU A 247 12.36 -7.77 33.34
CA LEU A 247 11.62 -7.20 32.23
C LEU A 247 12.22 -5.87 31.77
N THR A 248 12.26 -5.66 30.46
CA THR A 248 12.51 -4.35 29.86
C THR A 248 11.38 -3.97 28.90
N VAL A 249 11.04 -2.69 28.86
CA VAL A 249 10.12 -2.12 27.85
C VAL A 249 10.88 -1.06 27.07
N ASN A 250 10.95 -1.22 25.77
CA ASN A 250 11.72 -0.36 24.85
C ASN A 250 13.20 -0.18 25.27
N GLY A 251 13.79 -1.22 25.86
CA GLY A 251 15.18 -1.22 26.34
C GLY A 251 15.39 -0.66 27.75
N GLU A 252 14.37 -0.10 28.38
CA GLU A 252 14.41 0.41 29.75
C GLU A 252 13.91 -0.63 30.75
N ALA A 253 14.53 -0.73 31.92
CA ALA A 253 14.11 -1.66 32.98
C ALA A 253 12.66 -1.36 33.38
N PHE A 254 11.85 -2.41 33.50
CA PHE A 254 10.43 -2.28 33.82
C PHE A 254 10.02 -3.20 34.96
N THR A 255 9.22 -2.71 35.88
CA THR A 255 8.76 -3.52 37.01
C THR A 255 7.55 -4.35 36.63
N SER A 256 7.64 -5.66 36.80
CA SER A 256 6.54 -6.60 36.55
C SER A 256 5.27 -6.23 37.31
N GLY A 257 4.14 -6.27 36.63
CA GLY A 257 2.82 -5.88 37.13
C GLY A 257 2.48 -4.40 37.01
N ASN A 258 3.41 -3.55 36.59
CA ASN A 258 3.14 -2.14 36.35
C ASN A 258 2.40 -1.91 35.03
N THR A 259 1.86 -0.69 34.88
CA THR A 259 1.20 -0.23 33.66
C THR A 259 2.13 0.59 32.79
N TYR A 260 2.00 0.43 31.47
CA TYR A 260 2.70 1.20 30.44
C TYR A 260 1.67 1.91 29.54
N THR A 261 1.80 3.22 29.38
CA THR A 261 0.96 3.97 28.45
C THR A 261 1.61 4.03 27.07
N VAL A 262 0.92 3.54 26.07
CA VAL A 262 1.44 3.45 24.69
C VAL A 262 1.59 4.85 24.10
N SER A 263 2.81 5.19 23.68
CA SER A 263 3.15 6.43 22.96
C SER A 263 3.94 6.19 21.67
N GLY A 264 4.28 4.92 21.39
CA GLY A 264 5.06 4.48 20.26
C GLY A 264 5.01 2.96 20.14
N SER A 265 5.85 2.37 19.27
CA SER A 265 6.02 0.91 19.23
C SER A 265 6.48 0.40 20.60
N VAL A 266 5.92 -0.71 21.02
CA VAL A 266 6.19 -1.31 22.33
C VAL A 266 6.95 -2.61 22.13
N THR A 267 8.17 -2.67 22.63
CA THR A 267 8.99 -3.89 22.63
C THR A 267 9.21 -4.33 24.07
N VAL A 268 8.68 -5.48 24.40
CA VAL A 268 8.78 -6.09 25.75
C VAL A 268 9.73 -7.27 25.65
N VAL A 269 10.78 -7.26 26.48
CA VAL A 269 11.80 -8.30 26.48
C VAL A 269 12.02 -8.81 27.90
N SER A 270 12.03 -10.13 28.07
CA SER A 270 12.42 -10.73 29.32
C SER A 270 13.88 -11.20 29.32
N THR A 271 14.47 -11.25 30.49
CA THR A 271 15.79 -11.84 30.73
C THR A 271 15.68 -12.76 31.93
N LYS A 272 16.18 -13.97 31.78
CA LYS A 272 16.16 -14.98 32.89
C LYS A 272 16.91 -14.44 34.10
N SER A 273 16.33 -14.60 35.27
CA SER A 273 17.06 -14.40 36.55
C SER A 273 18.07 -15.55 36.77
N GLU A 274 19.27 -15.19 37.13
CA GLU A 274 20.29 -16.19 37.53
C GLU A 274 19.91 -16.92 38.82
#